data_9a5f377a9f0f2e3baa483b4cdd02d116
#
_entry.id   9a5f377a9f0f2e3baa483b4cdd02d116
#
_cell.length_a   1.000
_cell.length_b   1.000
_cell.length_c   1.000
_cell.angle_alpha   90.00
_cell.angle_beta   90.00
_cell.angle_gamma   90.00
#
_symmetry.space_group_name_H-M   'P 1'
#
loop_
_entity.id
_entity.type
_entity.pdbx_description
1 polymer ?
#
loop_
_entity_poly.entity_id
_entity_poly.type
_entity_poly.pdbx_seq_one_letter_code
_entity_poly.pdbx_strand_id
1 'polypeptide(L)'
;MIQLQDVTKAFGEKTLLDHVTWQVGDRDRVGLCGPNGAGKTTLLKMLSGIDEPDSGFVQKPNALTFGYLPQDGLAHSGRTVVAEASLALKPLLDLKDEMHALEARLGDASVSESEHDALLHRYSEVQDQFRLSDGYQIELKVATVLRGLGFEPEVQEQLTDHLSGGWQMRLALAKLLLSEPDLLLLDEPTNHLDLEARNWLEEYLVAYPHAVILVSHDRYFLDAVVTHIADLSLRTITDYHCNYSKYLEQRDANLERLREAKRRQDEEVQRVEEFISRFRYQATKAAQVQSRIKMLEKVERIEVPPERKRIHFQFPASARSGRMVQELKGVRKAYGGGAEPAREKVVLDKVDLHIERGDRIALVGPNGAGKSTLMRMLSGEEPPDAGERNEGHQVVMQYFAQDEATRLDPALTVYETLSAGSPNTMVPAIRNILGGFLFSGDDVYKKAAVLSGGERTRLAVARMLLRPSNTLLLDEPTNHLDIDSKEVLLDALADYGGTLIFVSHDRYFVERLATKIVEVGHGRAVLYPGTYEAFLWSKAQGQGAKAQIQGAKAQGQGANGAYGAGGAKGVGAKGAQCQECTDVTEKKRRVKTRGGCRGPEGD
;
A
#
# COMPACT_ATOMS: atom_id res chain seq x y z
N MET A 1 27.37 6.87 -1.52
CA MET A 1 27.31 5.93 -2.64
C MET A 1 27.59 4.53 -2.13
N ILE A 2 26.71 3.56 -2.38
CA ILE A 2 26.89 2.14 -2.05
C ILE A 2 26.91 1.32 -3.34
N GLN A 3 27.74 0.28 -3.42
CA GLN A 3 27.91 -0.54 -4.61
C GLN A 3 27.94 -2.03 -4.25
N LEU A 4 27.14 -2.82 -4.95
CA LEU A 4 27.25 -4.27 -4.99
C LEU A 4 28.19 -4.65 -6.14
N GLN A 5 29.13 -5.54 -5.89
CA GLN A 5 30.06 -6.03 -6.92
C GLN A 5 30.02 -7.56 -6.95
N ASP A 6 29.54 -8.08 -8.06
CA ASP A 6 29.50 -9.52 -8.38
C ASP A 6 28.84 -10.37 -7.27
N VAL A 7 27.74 -9.85 -6.71
CA VAL A 7 27.07 -10.45 -5.54
C VAL A 7 26.20 -11.63 -5.96
N THR A 8 26.42 -12.76 -5.30
CA THR A 8 25.56 -13.95 -5.40
C THR A 8 25.01 -14.31 -4.02
N LYS A 9 23.73 -14.68 -3.96
CA LYS A 9 23.05 -15.14 -2.75
C LYS A 9 22.09 -16.27 -3.06
N ALA A 10 22.21 -17.38 -2.33
CA ALA A 10 21.33 -18.54 -2.46
C ALA A 10 20.81 -19.02 -1.09
N PHE A 11 19.66 -19.66 -1.08
CA PHE A 11 19.10 -20.36 0.07
C PHE A 11 18.79 -21.81 -0.32
N GLY A 12 19.61 -22.73 0.15
CA GLY A 12 19.57 -24.12 -0.27
C GLY A 12 19.82 -24.25 -1.78
N GLU A 13 18.88 -24.85 -2.51
CA GLU A 13 18.99 -24.99 -3.98
C GLU A 13 18.51 -23.74 -4.78
N LYS A 14 17.92 -22.76 -4.10
CA LYS A 14 17.32 -21.58 -4.74
C LYS A 14 18.30 -20.42 -4.74
N THR A 15 18.87 -20.07 -5.90
CA THR A 15 19.63 -18.85 -6.10
C THR A 15 18.66 -17.67 -6.22
N LEU A 16 18.82 -16.63 -5.39
CA LEU A 16 18.04 -15.41 -5.41
C LEU A 16 18.70 -14.30 -6.22
N LEU A 17 20.02 -14.16 -6.06
CA LEU A 17 20.85 -13.20 -6.78
C LEU A 17 21.99 -13.95 -7.43
N ASP A 18 22.33 -13.60 -8.67
CA ASP A 18 23.34 -14.26 -9.47
C ASP A 18 24.23 -13.22 -10.15
N HIS A 19 25.48 -13.10 -9.68
CA HIS A 19 26.48 -12.17 -10.19
C HIS A 19 25.98 -10.72 -10.35
N VAL A 20 25.26 -10.19 -9.33
CA VAL A 20 24.64 -8.88 -9.38
C VAL A 20 25.67 -7.78 -9.11
N THR A 21 25.76 -6.84 -10.05
CA THR A 21 26.49 -5.58 -9.86
C THR A 21 25.50 -4.43 -9.94
N TRP A 22 25.42 -3.62 -8.87
CA TRP A 22 24.47 -2.53 -8.77
C TRP A 22 25.01 -1.40 -7.91
N GLN A 23 24.57 -0.17 -8.19
CA GLN A 23 25.09 1.03 -7.55
C GLN A 23 23.95 1.99 -7.18
N VAL A 24 24.05 2.61 -6.00
CA VAL A 24 23.11 3.61 -5.50
C VAL A 24 23.85 4.90 -5.15
N GLY A 25 23.36 6.02 -5.68
CA GLY A 25 23.89 7.36 -5.42
C GLY A 25 23.44 7.94 -4.07
N ASP A 26 24.03 9.07 -3.68
CA ASP A 26 23.83 9.67 -2.34
C ASP A 26 22.44 10.34 -2.15
N ARG A 27 21.70 10.58 -3.22
CA ARG A 27 20.37 11.20 -3.20
C ARG A 27 19.34 10.43 -4.02
N ASP A 28 19.65 9.19 -4.34
CA ASP A 28 18.76 8.35 -5.14
C ASP A 28 17.55 7.94 -4.32
N ARG A 29 16.39 7.95 -4.97
CA ARG A 29 15.15 7.40 -4.45
C ARG A 29 14.76 6.21 -5.30
N VAL A 30 15.12 5.02 -4.81
CA VAL A 30 15.00 3.77 -5.56
C VAL A 30 13.78 2.99 -5.07
N GLY A 31 12.88 2.66 -5.99
CA GLY A 31 11.84 1.67 -5.76
C GLY A 31 12.35 0.27 -6.11
N LEU A 32 12.48 -0.61 -5.14
CA LEU A 32 12.88 -1.99 -5.38
C LEU A 32 11.65 -2.84 -5.72
N CYS A 33 11.51 -3.20 -6.99
CA CYS A 33 10.39 -3.96 -7.53
C CYS A 33 10.81 -5.40 -7.85
N GLY A 34 9.82 -6.27 -8.05
CA GLY A 34 10.02 -7.68 -8.40
C GLY A 34 8.99 -8.60 -7.75
N PRO A 35 8.87 -9.85 -8.23
CA PRO A 35 7.90 -10.80 -7.69
C PRO A 35 8.18 -11.15 -6.22
N ASN A 36 7.16 -11.68 -5.53
CA ASN A 36 7.33 -12.17 -4.17
C ASN A 36 8.32 -13.35 -4.15
N GLY A 37 9.23 -13.32 -3.16
CA GLY A 37 10.30 -14.32 -3.06
C GLY A 37 11.45 -14.15 -4.06
N ALA A 38 11.55 -12.99 -4.75
CA ALA A 38 12.69 -12.65 -5.60
C ALA A 38 13.96 -12.27 -4.82
N GLY A 39 13.82 -11.96 -3.52
CA GLY A 39 14.97 -11.60 -2.67
C GLY A 39 15.04 -10.11 -2.31
N LYS A 40 13.95 -9.33 -2.47
CA LYS A 40 13.91 -7.90 -2.12
C LYS A 40 14.35 -7.63 -0.67
N THR A 41 13.70 -8.27 0.29
CA THR A 41 14.04 -8.17 1.72
C THR A 41 15.47 -8.65 2.02
N THR A 42 15.94 -9.71 1.35
CA THR A 42 17.31 -10.21 1.47
C THR A 42 18.32 -9.18 0.99
N LEU A 43 18.03 -8.53 -0.15
CA LEU A 43 18.87 -7.46 -0.67
C LEU A 43 18.94 -6.28 0.31
N LEU A 44 17.81 -5.84 0.89
CA LEU A 44 17.81 -4.79 1.92
C LEU A 44 18.63 -5.20 3.16
N LYS A 45 18.53 -6.45 3.61
CA LYS A 45 19.34 -6.97 4.72
C LYS A 45 20.83 -7.02 4.42
N MET A 46 21.22 -7.35 3.18
CA MET A 46 22.63 -7.31 2.76
C MET A 46 23.16 -5.88 2.70
N LEU A 47 22.38 -4.93 2.18
CA LEU A 47 22.77 -3.51 2.16
C LEU A 47 22.92 -2.94 3.57
N SER A 48 22.06 -3.35 4.49
CA SER A 48 22.15 -2.94 5.91
C SER A 48 23.28 -3.65 6.68
N GLY A 49 23.87 -4.71 6.12
CA GLY A 49 24.91 -5.49 6.79
C GLY A 49 24.41 -6.49 7.83
N ILE A 50 23.09 -6.76 7.84
CA ILE A 50 22.46 -7.79 8.70
C ILE A 50 22.73 -9.19 8.11
N ASP A 51 22.76 -9.29 6.78
CA ASP A 51 23.05 -10.53 6.05
C ASP A 51 24.28 -10.32 5.16
N GLU A 52 25.04 -11.39 4.90
CA GLU A 52 26.22 -11.34 4.05
C GLU A 52 25.97 -12.07 2.73
N PRO A 53 26.54 -11.60 1.60
CA PRO A 53 26.49 -12.32 0.34
C PRO A 53 27.30 -13.62 0.43
N ASP A 54 26.93 -14.64 -0.35
CA ASP A 54 27.66 -15.90 -0.44
C ASP A 54 28.94 -15.74 -1.30
N SER A 55 28.92 -14.84 -2.30
CA SER A 55 30.09 -14.40 -3.07
C SER A 55 29.93 -12.94 -3.48
N GLY A 56 31.05 -12.31 -3.91
CA GLY A 56 31.08 -10.86 -4.15
C GLY A 56 31.15 -10.05 -2.86
N PHE A 57 30.95 -8.75 -2.95
CA PHE A 57 31.00 -7.87 -1.77
C PHE A 57 30.15 -6.62 -1.94
N VAL A 58 29.74 -6.06 -0.78
CA VAL A 58 29.04 -4.78 -0.67
C VAL A 58 30.05 -3.71 -0.27
N GLN A 59 30.37 -2.83 -1.20
CA GLN A 59 31.27 -1.71 -0.95
C GLN A 59 30.47 -0.51 -0.42
N LYS A 60 30.84 -0.01 0.76
CA LYS A 60 30.25 1.17 1.38
C LYS A 60 31.31 2.01 2.05
N PRO A 61 31.16 3.36 2.12
CA PRO A 61 32.02 4.23 2.92
C PRO A 61 31.96 3.86 4.40
N ASN A 62 33.09 3.92 5.10
CA ASN A 62 33.15 3.58 6.54
C ASN A 62 32.27 4.48 7.43
N ALA A 63 32.03 5.73 7.01
CA ALA A 63 31.24 6.70 7.75
C ALA A 63 29.76 6.69 7.37
N LEU A 64 29.33 5.84 6.43
CA LEU A 64 27.94 5.80 5.98
C LEU A 64 27.03 5.26 7.08
N THR A 65 26.07 6.08 7.50
CA THR A 65 25.00 5.68 8.40
C THR A 65 23.85 5.09 7.59
N PHE A 66 23.30 3.99 8.07
CA PHE A 66 22.13 3.39 7.43
C PHE A 66 21.05 3.07 8.46
N GLY A 67 19.81 3.21 8.04
CA GLY A 67 18.66 2.86 8.83
C GLY A 67 17.82 1.83 8.07
N TYR A 68 17.48 0.72 8.72
CA TYR A 68 16.65 -0.33 8.16
C TYR A 68 15.37 -0.52 8.98
N LEU A 69 14.23 -0.45 8.31
CA LEU A 69 12.94 -0.80 8.89
C LEU A 69 12.60 -2.24 8.50
N PRO A 70 12.67 -3.20 9.44
CA PRO A 70 12.25 -4.57 9.18
C PRO A 70 10.71 -4.68 9.12
N GLN A 71 10.21 -5.69 8.42
CA GLN A 71 8.78 -5.92 8.27
C GLN A 71 8.07 -6.29 9.60
N ASP A 72 8.80 -6.89 10.54
CA ASP A 72 8.25 -7.37 11.83
C ASP A 72 8.29 -6.33 12.97
N GLY A 73 8.82 -5.13 12.70
CA GLY A 73 8.95 -4.06 13.70
C GLY A 73 10.04 -4.32 14.77
N LEU A 74 10.12 -3.42 15.73
CA LEU A 74 11.02 -3.51 16.87
C LEU A 74 10.21 -3.59 18.17
N ALA A 75 10.60 -4.43 19.10
CA ALA A 75 9.99 -4.48 20.42
C ALA A 75 10.46 -3.26 21.25
N HIS A 76 9.53 -2.47 21.73
CA HIS A 76 9.76 -1.33 22.60
C HIS A 76 9.02 -1.53 23.92
N SER A 77 9.65 -1.29 25.06
CA SER A 77 9.00 -1.49 26.35
C SER A 77 9.45 -0.48 27.42
N GLY A 78 8.52 -0.14 28.31
CA GLY A 78 8.77 0.56 29.56
C GLY A 78 8.94 2.08 29.47
N ARG A 79 8.72 2.72 28.29
CA ARG A 79 8.81 4.18 28.11
C ARG A 79 7.57 4.73 27.43
N THR A 80 7.37 6.06 27.54
CA THR A 80 6.34 6.74 26.74
C THR A 80 6.75 6.82 25.27
N VAL A 81 5.79 6.97 24.37
CA VAL A 81 6.01 7.08 22.93
C VAL A 81 6.99 8.21 22.60
N VAL A 82 6.79 9.41 23.20
CA VAL A 82 7.69 10.56 23.01
C VAL A 82 9.11 10.26 23.50
N ALA A 83 9.24 9.68 24.71
CA ALA A 83 10.55 9.37 25.26
C ALA A 83 11.29 8.32 24.40
N GLU A 84 10.58 7.32 23.90
CA GLU A 84 11.16 6.30 23.05
C GLU A 84 11.53 6.84 21.65
N ALA A 85 10.71 7.71 21.06
CA ALA A 85 11.02 8.38 19.80
C ALA A 85 12.26 9.30 19.93
N SER A 86 12.35 10.04 21.05
CA SER A 86 13.47 10.96 21.33
C SER A 86 14.83 10.25 21.43
N LEU A 87 14.85 8.94 21.76
CA LEU A 87 16.10 8.16 21.78
C LEU A 87 16.79 8.06 20.41
N ALA A 88 16.08 8.27 19.32
CA ALA A 88 16.68 8.36 18.00
C ALA A 88 17.67 9.54 17.89
N LEU A 89 17.46 10.58 18.70
CA LEU A 89 18.28 11.78 18.78
C LEU A 89 19.22 11.75 20.00
N LYS A 90 19.55 10.54 20.51
CA LYS A 90 20.40 10.38 21.70
C LYS A 90 21.70 11.21 21.66
N PRO A 91 22.46 11.27 20.55
CA PRO A 91 23.67 12.11 20.51
C PRO A 91 23.39 13.58 20.81
N LEU A 92 22.26 14.12 20.38
CA LEU A 92 21.85 15.50 20.67
C LEU A 92 21.34 15.66 22.10
N LEU A 93 20.67 14.66 22.65
CA LEU A 93 20.25 14.66 24.05
C LEU A 93 21.46 14.59 24.97
N ASP A 94 22.46 13.77 24.65
CA ASP A 94 23.73 13.70 25.42
C ASP A 94 24.45 15.04 25.41
N LEU A 95 24.49 15.78 24.28
CA LEU A 95 25.03 17.15 24.24
C LEU A 95 24.22 18.14 25.10
N LYS A 96 22.88 18.03 25.09
CA LYS A 96 21.98 18.84 25.93
C LYS A 96 22.26 18.59 27.41
N ASP A 97 22.38 17.33 27.79
CA ASP A 97 22.69 16.95 29.18
C ASP A 97 24.10 17.41 29.61
N GLU A 98 25.10 17.32 28.71
CA GLU A 98 26.46 17.86 28.95
C GLU A 98 26.43 19.38 29.13
N MET A 99 25.67 20.12 28.29
CA MET A 99 25.47 21.56 28.46
C MET A 99 24.93 21.89 29.86
N HIS A 100 23.85 21.24 30.28
CA HIS A 100 23.24 21.45 31.59
C HIS A 100 24.21 21.11 32.76
N ALA A 101 24.99 20.02 32.61
CA ALA A 101 25.99 19.66 33.59
C ALA A 101 27.12 20.71 33.69
N LEU A 102 27.56 21.26 32.57
CA LEU A 102 28.54 22.33 32.51
C LEU A 102 27.99 23.64 33.08
N GLU A 103 26.73 24.00 32.78
CA GLU A 103 26.04 25.16 33.37
C GLU A 103 25.97 25.06 34.91
N ALA A 104 25.58 23.89 35.43
CA ALA A 104 25.54 23.66 36.88
C ALA A 104 26.91 23.80 37.54
N ARG A 105 27.98 23.31 36.89
CA ARG A 105 29.35 23.44 37.40
C ARG A 105 29.88 24.89 37.32
N LEU A 106 29.56 25.63 36.25
CA LEU A 106 29.91 27.05 36.10
C LEU A 106 29.22 27.93 37.15
N GLY A 107 28.04 27.52 37.65
CA GLY A 107 27.32 28.19 38.74
C GLY A 107 27.85 27.87 40.14
N ASP A 108 28.77 26.92 40.30
CA ASP A 108 29.34 26.54 41.58
C ASP A 108 30.48 27.48 41.98
N ALA A 109 30.28 28.26 43.05
CA ALA A 109 31.25 29.21 43.58
C ALA A 109 32.55 28.57 44.12
N SER A 110 32.64 27.24 44.19
CA SER A 110 33.83 26.51 44.66
C SER A 110 34.85 26.21 43.55
N VAL A 111 34.57 26.52 42.30
CA VAL A 111 35.43 26.25 41.14
C VAL A 111 36.57 27.28 41.07
N SER A 112 37.79 26.79 40.82
CA SER A 112 38.95 27.66 40.63
C SER A 112 38.89 28.44 39.32
N GLU A 113 39.54 29.62 39.24
CA GLU A 113 39.52 30.48 38.05
C GLU A 113 40.03 29.76 36.79
N SER A 114 41.07 28.93 36.91
CA SER A 114 41.61 28.14 35.81
C SER A 114 40.68 27.00 35.34
N GLU A 115 39.91 26.40 36.24
CA GLU A 115 38.88 25.41 35.90
C GLU A 115 37.65 26.07 35.27
N HIS A 116 37.31 27.29 35.74
CA HIS A 116 36.19 28.05 35.19
C HIS A 116 36.44 28.40 33.73
N ASP A 117 37.65 28.85 33.35
CA ASP A 117 38.01 29.11 31.94
C ASP A 117 37.95 27.84 31.09
N ALA A 118 38.41 26.70 31.58
CA ALA A 118 38.33 25.42 30.87
C ALA A 118 36.87 24.96 30.67
N LEU A 119 36.01 25.13 31.68
CA LEU A 119 34.59 24.83 31.61
C LEU A 119 33.85 25.74 30.61
N LEU A 120 34.17 27.05 30.58
CA LEU A 120 33.61 27.98 29.60
C LEU A 120 33.99 27.62 28.17
N HIS A 121 35.25 27.25 27.96
CA HIS A 121 35.68 26.80 26.61
C HIS A 121 34.92 25.54 26.17
N ARG A 122 34.83 24.54 27.06
CA ARG A 122 34.07 23.31 26.76
C ARG A 122 32.58 23.58 26.53
N TYR A 123 31.97 24.44 27.34
CA TYR A 123 30.58 24.84 27.17
C TYR A 123 30.34 25.49 25.80
N SER A 124 31.23 26.39 25.38
CA SER A 124 31.14 27.04 24.06
C SER A 124 31.23 26.02 22.91
N GLU A 125 32.15 25.04 22.99
CA GLU A 125 32.28 23.98 22.00
C GLU A 125 31.01 23.12 21.91
N VAL A 126 30.48 22.66 23.04
CA VAL A 126 29.28 21.83 23.11
C VAL A 126 28.06 22.62 22.63
N GLN A 127 27.94 23.90 23.02
CA GLN A 127 26.86 24.78 22.58
C GLN A 127 26.90 25.00 21.05
N ASP A 128 28.09 25.22 20.48
CA ASP A 128 28.23 25.37 19.04
C ASP A 128 27.88 24.06 18.30
N GLN A 129 28.30 22.90 18.78
CA GLN A 129 27.91 21.61 18.25
C GLN A 129 26.38 21.38 18.30
N PHE A 130 25.79 21.68 19.47
CA PHE A 130 24.34 21.55 19.68
C PHE A 130 23.54 22.45 18.73
N ARG A 131 24.01 23.70 18.53
CA ARG A 131 23.39 24.67 17.62
C ARG A 131 23.52 24.23 16.16
N LEU A 132 24.71 23.80 15.74
CA LEU A 132 24.97 23.35 14.36
C LEU A 132 24.19 22.09 13.99
N SER A 133 23.85 21.27 14.99
CA SER A 133 23.07 20.04 14.81
C SER A 133 21.56 20.24 15.05
N ASP A 134 21.05 21.48 14.99
CA ASP A 134 19.63 21.82 15.23
C ASP A 134 19.07 21.32 16.58
N GLY A 135 19.91 21.23 17.61
CA GLY A 135 19.54 20.70 18.92
C GLY A 135 18.37 21.41 19.61
N TYR A 136 18.18 22.71 19.34
CA TYR A 136 17.05 23.48 19.88
C TYR A 136 15.69 23.10 19.27
N GLN A 137 15.68 22.33 18.17
CA GLN A 137 14.46 21.90 17.47
C GLN A 137 14.06 20.46 17.77
N ILE A 138 14.75 19.76 18.69
CA ILE A 138 14.50 18.34 19.02
C ILE A 138 13.01 18.07 19.29
N GLU A 139 12.40 18.86 20.20
CA GLU A 139 11.02 18.66 20.61
C GLU A 139 10.04 18.91 19.44
N LEU A 140 10.33 19.92 18.62
CA LEU A 140 9.52 20.21 17.42
C LEU A 140 9.67 19.12 16.35
N LYS A 141 10.89 18.63 16.09
CA LYS A 141 11.14 17.53 15.15
C LYS A 141 10.40 16.27 15.59
N VAL A 142 10.53 15.87 16.86
CA VAL A 142 9.84 14.70 17.42
C VAL A 142 8.31 14.84 17.31
N ALA A 143 7.77 16.00 17.74
CA ALA A 143 6.32 16.24 17.66
C ALA A 143 5.81 16.24 16.22
N THR A 144 6.57 16.80 15.27
CA THR A 144 6.19 16.83 13.84
C THR A 144 6.15 15.43 13.25
N VAL A 145 7.18 14.60 13.48
CA VAL A 145 7.24 13.24 12.95
C VAL A 145 6.16 12.36 13.59
N LEU A 146 5.98 12.43 14.91
CA LEU A 146 4.96 11.64 15.60
C LEU A 146 3.54 12.02 15.12
N ARG A 147 3.24 13.32 15.00
CA ARG A 147 1.94 13.79 14.51
C ARG A 147 1.72 13.37 13.05
N GLY A 148 2.74 13.48 12.21
CA GLY A 148 2.68 13.06 10.81
C GLY A 148 2.37 11.57 10.64
N LEU A 149 2.86 10.73 11.54
CA LEU A 149 2.55 9.30 11.59
C LEU A 149 1.25 8.97 12.34
N GLY A 150 0.47 9.99 12.75
CA GLY A 150 -0.86 9.83 13.33
C GLY A 150 -0.89 9.64 14.85
N PHE A 151 0.22 9.90 15.57
CA PHE A 151 0.23 9.88 17.04
C PHE A 151 -0.39 11.17 17.58
N GLU A 152 -1.63 11.10 18.02
CA GLU A 152 -2.30 12.20 18.72
C GLU A 152 -1.60 12.50 20.06
N PRO A 153 -1.69 13.75 20.59
CA PRO A 153 -0.98 14.14 21.81
C PRO A 153 -1.24 13.21 22.99
N GLU A 154 -2.49 12.71 23.15
CA GLU A 154 -2.86 11.79 24.23
C GLU A 154 -2.18 10.42 24.11
N VAL A 155 -1.90 9.98 22.89
CA VAL A 155 -1.22 8.70 22.61
C VAL A 155 0.29 8.85 22.82
N GLN A 156 0.86 10.04 22.60
CA GLN A 156 2.28 10.29 22.74
C GLN A 156 2.77 10.11 24.18
N GLU A 157 1.91 10.32 25.18
CA GLU A 157 2.22 10.14 26.62
C GLU A 157 1.98 8.70 27.11
N GLN A 158 1.39 7.82 26.28
CA GLN A 158 1.15 6.43 26.66
C GLN A 158 2.45 5.62 26.66
N LEU A 159 2.46 4.55 27.48
CA LEU A 159 3.54 3.57 27.48
C LEU A 159 3.52 2.75 26.19
N THR A 160 4.69 2.48 25.65
CA THR A 160 4.88 1.69 24.41
C THR A 160 4.33 0.28 24.52
N ASP A 161 4.27 -0.29 25.74
CA ASP A 161 3.73 -1.61 26.03
C ASP A 161 2.22 -1.74 25.72
N HIS A 162 1.51 -0.62 25.73
CA HIS A 162 0.07 -0.59 25.42
C HIS A 162 -0.25 -0.42 23.93
N LEU A 163 0.78 -0.26 23.10
CA LEU A 163 0.62 -0.08 21.66
C LEU A 163 0.36 -1.42 20.96
N SER A 164 -0.58 -1.43 20.00
CA SER A 164 -0.72 -2.57 19.10
C SER A 164 0.50 -2.70 18.18
N GLY A 165 0.70 -3.88 17.56
CA GLY A 165 1.83 -4.13 16.66
C GLY A 165 1.96 -3.09 15.54
N GLY A 166 0.84 -2.63 14.96
CA GLY A 166 0.85 -1.58 13.94
C GLY A 166 1.32 -0.23 14.46
N TRP A 167 1.00 0.12 15.70
CA TRP A 167 1.47 1.35 16.34
C TRP A 167 2.95 1.25 16.75
N GLN A 168 3.40 0.07 17.18
CA GLN A 168 4.84 -0.17 17.43
C GLN A 168 5.66 -0.02 16.15
N MET A 169 5.13 -0.51 15.01
CA MET A 169 5.77 -0.36 13.70
C MET A 169 5.86 1.12 13.29
N ARG A 170 4.80 1.92 13.51
CA ARG A 170 4.83 3.37 13.26
C ARG A 170 5.85 4.07 14.16
N LEU A 171 6.00 3.65 15.42
CA LEU A 171 7.02 4.20 16.33
C LEU A 171 8.44 3.84 15.85
N ALA A 172 8.66 2.61 15.39
CA ALA A 172 9.92 2.21 14.79
C ALA A 172 10.26 3.05 13.55
N LEU A 173 9.27 3.31 12.69
CA LEU A 173 9.41 4.21 11.54
C LEU A 173 9.74 5.64 12.01
N ALA A 174 9.05 6.16 13.03
CA ALA A 174 9.32 7.50 13.58
C ALA A 174 10.78 7.64 14.05
N LYS A 175 11.28 6.66 14.81
CA LYS A 175 12.69 6.64 15.27
C LYS A 175 13.66 6.64 14.11
N LEU A 176 13.36 5.85 13.07
CA LEU A 176 14.19 5.75 11.90
C LEU A 176 14.25 7.07 11.12
N LEU A 177 13.10 7.74 10.93
CA LEU A 177 13.03 9.04 10.26
C LEU A 177 13.74 10.14 11.06
N LEU A 178 13.62 10.12 12.40
CA LEU A 178 14.27 11.07 13.28
C LEU A 178 15.80 10.92 13.30
N SER A 179 16.33 9.72 13.08
CA SER A 179 17.78 9.49 13.04
C SER A 179 18.46 10.00 11.76
N GLU A 180 17.69 10.36 10.74
CA GLU A 180 18.13 10.92 9.47
C GLU A 180 19.37 10.22 8.86
N PRO A 181 19.41 8.88 8.66
CA PRO A 181 20.57 8.18 8.14
C PRO A 181 20.88 8.55 6.68
N ASP A 182 22.16 8.43 6.27
CA ASP A 182 22.61 8.66 4.89
C ASP A 182 21.98 7.69 3.86
N LEU A 183 21.59 6.51 4.30
CA LEU A 183 20.84 5.54 3.51
C LEU A 183 19.66 4.98 4.29
N LEU A 184 18.46 5.27 3.82
CA LEU A 184 17.21 4.82 4.40
C LEU A 184 16.68 3.60 3.63
N LEU A 185 16.54 2.46 4.32
CA LEU A 185 16.07 1.19 3.77
C LEU A 185 14.70 0.86 4.37
N LEU A 186 13.65 0.90 3.53
CA LEU A 186 12.27 0.72 3.96
C LEU A 186 11.64 -0.51 3.30
N ASP A 187 11.25 -1.49 4.11
CA ASP A 187 10.52 -2.67 3.64
C ASP A 187 9.04 -2.54 4.00
N GLU A 188 8.19 -2.25 3.01
CA GLU A 188 6.74 -2.04 3.12
C GLU A 188 6.35 -0.99 4.19
N PRO A 189 6.90 0.25 4.15
CA PRO A 189 6.64 1.26 5.18
C PRO A 189 5.19 1.74 5.21
N THR A 190 4.43 1.53 4.13
CA THR A 190 3.03 1.93 4.00
C THR A 190 2.05 0.97 4.69
N ASN A 191 2.51 -0.23 5.08
CA ASN A 191 1.70 -1.15 5.85
C ASN A 191 1.38 -0.53 7.21
N HIS A 192 0.17 -0.72 7.69
CA HIS A 192 -0.33 -0.18 8.96
C HIS A 192 -0.48 1.36 9.03
N LEU A 193 -0.18 2.10 7.96
CA LEU A 193 -0.46 3.54 7.88
C LEU A 193 -1.85 3.78 7.30
N ASP A 194 -2.58 4.73 7.87
CA ASP A 194 -3.79 5.25 7.24
C ASP A 194 -3.44 6.23 6.11
N LEU A 195 -4.43 6.65 5.35
CA LEU A 195 -4.23 7.51 4.18
C LEU A 195 -3.57 8.86 4.52
N GLU A 196 -3.87 9.43 5.69
CA GLU A 196 -3.29 10.71 6.11
C GLU A 196 -1.80 10.55 6.47
N ALA A 197 -1.45 9.52 7.24
CA ALA A 197 -0.06 9.23 7.58
C ALA A 197 0.78 8.82 6.35
N ARG A 198 0.17 8.12 5.35
CA ARG A 198 0.83 7.82 4.08
C ARG A 198 1.17 9.08 3.28
N ASN A 199 0.21 10.00 3.13
CA ASN A 199 0.43 11.25 2.41
C ASN A 199 1.54 12.07 3.09
N TRP A 200 1.55 12.13 4.42
CA TRP A 200 2.61 12.79 5.15
C TRP A 200 3.98 12.12 4.94
N LEU A 201 4.04 10.78 4.98
CA LEU A 201 5.29 10.03 4.73
C LEU A 201 5.79 10.25 3.30
N GLU A 202 4.89 10.31 2.32
CA GLU A 202 5.19 10.62 0.93
C GLU A 202 5.89 11.98 0.81
N GLU A 203 5.29 13.06 1.38
CA GLU A 203 5.87 14.40 1.39
C GLU A 203 7.23 14.42 2.10
N TYR A 204 7.36 13.73 3.23
CA TYR A 204 8.60 13.63 3.99
C TYR A 204 9.72 12.97 3.18
N LEU A 205 9.45 11.83 2.53
CA LEU A 205 10.45 11.10 1.73
C LEU A 205 10.82 11.83 0.44
N VAL A 206 9.91 12.57 -0.16
CA VAL A 206 10.22 13.46 -1.30
C VAL A 206 11.20 14.55 -0.89
N ALA A 207 11.07 15.10 0.32
CA ALA A 207 11.96 16.13 0.85
C ALA A 207 13.23 15.58 1.52
N TYR A 208 13.35 14.25 1.68
CA TYR A 208 14.47 13.62 2.41
C TYR A 208 15.83 13.94 1.75
N PRO A 209 16.86 14.39 2.50
CA PRO A 209 18.09 14.90 1.91
C PRO A 209 19.03 13.82 1.35
N HIS A 210 18.89 12.57 1.82
CA HIS A 210 19.80 11.46 1.53
C HIS A 210 19.14 10.38 0.67
N ALA A 211 19.86 9.27 0.44
CA ALA A 211 19.36 8.16 -0.37
C ALA A 211 18.25 7.37 0.34
N VAL A 212 17.26 6.93 -0.45
CA VAL A 212 16.16 6.08 0.01
C VAL A 212 16.03 4.88 -0.92
N ILE A 213 16.02 3.68 -0.35
CA ILE A 213 15.62 2.46 -1.06
C ILE A 213 14.37 1.94 -0.39
N LEU A 214 13.30 1.79 -1.15
CA LEU A 214 12.03 1.35 -0.61
C LEU A 214 11.44 0.19 -1.40
N VAL A 215 10.86 -0.76 -0.69
CA VAL A 215 9.94 -1.77 -1.21
C VAL A 215 8.53 -1.33 -0.84
N SER A 216 7.64 -1.23 -1.81
CA SER A 216 6.23 -0.94 -1.54
C SER A 216 5.33 -1.60 -2.56
N HIS A 217 4.14 -1.97 -2.13
CA HIS A 217 3.05 -2.45 -2.96
C HIS A 217 1.97 -1.37 -3.20
N ASP A 218 2.30 -0.11 -2.93
CA ASP A 218 1.45 1.05 -3.22
C ASP A 218 1.99 1.81 -4.43
N ARG A 219 1.23 1.81 -5.53
CA ARG A 219 1.62 2.43 -6.81
C ARG A 219 1.75 3.94 -6.74
N TYR A 220 0.77 4.60 -6.08
CA TYR A 220 0.80 6.06 -5.96
C TYR A 220 1.99 6.51 -5.13
N PHE A 221 2.26 5.81 -4.05
CA PHE A 221 3.42 6.06 -3.21
C PHE A 221 4.75 5.90 -3.97
N LEU A 222 4.88 4.83 -4.77
CA LEU A 222 6.05 4.63 -5.63
C LEU A 222 6.17 5.75 -6.66
N ASP A 223 5.10 6.10 -7.37
CA ASP A 223 5.14 7.15 -8.40
C ASP A 223 5.51 8.53 -7.84
N ALA A 224 5.10 8.83 -6.61
CA ALA A 224 5.37 10.11 -5.97
C ALA A 224 6.80 10.23 -5.41
N VAL A 225 7.31 9.14 -4.80
CA VAL A 225 8.57 9.19 -4.05
C VAL A 225 9.77 8.83 -4.91
N VAL A 226 9.66 7.80 -5.81
CA VAL A 226 10.85 7.24 -6.46
C VAL A 226 11.26 8.00 -7.71
N THR A 227 12.58 8.13 -7.91
CA THR A 227 13.19 8.70 -9.11
C THR A 227 13.58 7.62 -10.13
N HIS A 228 13.83 6.41 -9.65
CA HIS A 228 14.11 5.26 -10.50
C HIS A 228 13.73 3.94 -9.83
N ILE A 229 13.55 2.90 -10.64
CA ILE A 229 13.11 1.57 -10.23
C ILE A 229 14.25 0.59 -10.47
N ALA A 230 14.60 -0.18 -9.45
CA ALA A 230 15.44 -1.36 -9.55
C ALA A 230 14.55 -2.61 -9.59
N ASP A 231 14.42 -3.22 -10.76
CA ASP A 231 13.63 -4.43 -10.95
C ASP A 231 14.48 -5.68 -10.69
N LEU A 232 14.15 -6.38 -9.61
CA LEU A 232 14.76 -7.64 -9.24
C LEU A 232 14.00 -8.79 -9.90
N SER A 233 14.42 -9.15 -11.10
CA SER A 233 13.83 -10.22 -11.90
C SER A 233 14.92 -11.11 -12.49
N LEU A 234 14.61 -12.38 -12.77
CA LEU A 234 15.56 -13.36 -13.31
C LEU A 234 16.91 -13.42 -12.56
N ARG A 235 16.88 -13.23 -11.24
CA ARG A 235 18.06 -13.24 -10.33
C ARG A 235 19.05 -12.09 -10.54
N THR A 236 18.68 -11.09 -11.37
CA THR A 236 19.49 -9.91 -11.67
C THR A 236 18.72 -8.63 -11.32
N ILE A 237 19.43 -7.51 -11.25
CA ILE A 237 18.83 -6.19 -11.06
C ILE A 237 18.91 -5.43 -12.37
N THR A 238 17.79 -4.89 -12.80
CA THR A 238 17.71 -3.99 -13.97
C THR A 238 17.22 -2.62 -13.51
N ASP A 239 18.01 -1.57 -13.78
CA ASP A 239 17.64 -0.19 -13.41
C ASP A 239 16.83 0.50 -14.51
N TYR A 240 15.75 1.16 -14.10
CA TYR A 240 14.91 2.01 -14.92
C TYR A 240 14.88 3.41 -14.34
N HIS A 241 15.51 4.39 -14.99
CA HIS A 241 15.55 5.79 -14.55
C HIS A 241 14.25 6.51 -14.88
N CYS A 242 13.17 6.10 -14.24
CA CYS A 242 11.83 6.65 -14.41
C CYS A 242 10.96 6.35 -13.19
N ASN A 243 9.78 6.98 -13.11
CA ASN A 243 8.76 6.66 -12.11
C ASN A 243 8.11 5.30 -12.39
N TYR A 244 7.29 4.82 -11.44
CA TYR A 244 6.69 3.49 -11.48
C TYR A 244 5.76 3.29 -12.69
N SER A 245 4.97 4.28 -13.05
CA SER A 245 4.06 4.20 -14.20
C SER A 245 4.81 4.01 -15.53
N LYS A 246 5.87 4.78 -15.77
CA LYS A 246 6.72 4.62 -16.96
C LYS A 246 7.53 3.32 -16.94
N TYR A 247 7.96 2.87 -15.76
CA TYR A 247 8.61 1.57 -15.61
C TYR A 247 7.72 0.45 -16.13
N LEU A 248 6.41 0.44 -15.79
CA LEU A 248 5.49 -0.60 -16.27
C LEU A 248 5.46 -0.65 -17.81
N GLU A 249 5.35 0.52 -18.46
CA GLU A 249 5.36 0.62 -19.93
C GLU A 249 6.68 0.08 -20.53
N GLN A 250 7.82 0.47 -19.96
CA GLN A 250 9.14 0.03 -20.44
C GLN A 250 9.37 -1.46 -20.18
N ARG A 251 8.94 -1.96 -19.02
CA ARG A 251 9.02 -3.37 -18.67
C ARG A 251 8.21 -4.22 -19.66
N ASP A 252 6.97 -3.82 -19.94
CA ASP A 252 6.11 -4.57 -20.87
C ASP A 252 6.70 -4.58 -22.29
N ALA A 253 7.21 -3.45 -22.76
CA ALA A 253 7.92 -3.39 -24.05
C ALA A 253 9.17 -4.27 -24.09
N ASN A 254 9.95 -4.32 -23.00
CA ASN A 254 11.12 -5.19 -22.89
C ASN A 254 10.74 -6.67 -22.84
N LEU A 255 9.67 -7.02 -22.14
CA LEU A 255 9.15 -8.39 -22.10
C LEU A 255 8.67 -8.86 -23.47
N GLU A 256 8.02 -8.01 -24.26
CA GLU A 256 7.63 -8.33 -25.63
C GLU A 256 8.85 -8.59 -26.51
N ARG A 257 9.90 -7.74 -26.42
CA ARG A 257 11.16 -7.94 -27.14
C ARG A 257 11.85 -9.26 -26.76
N LEU A 258 11.89 -9.59 -25.46
CA LEU A 258 12.43 -10.86 -24.98
C LEU A 258 11.65 -12.07 -25.49
N ARG A 259 10.31 -11.98 -25.52
CA ARG A 259 9.44 -13.03 -26.07
C ARG A 259 9.68 -13.24 -27.55
N GLU A 260 9.82 -12.17 -28.33
CA GLU A 260 10.15 -12.27 -29.76
C GLU A 260 11.53 -12.86 -29.97
N ALA A 261 12.53 -12.43 -29.18
CA ALA A 261 13.89 -12.98 -29.25
C ALA A 261 13.92 -14.47 -28.91
N LYS A 262 13.21 -14.89 -27.86
CA LYS A 262 13.04 -16.29 -27.49
C LYS A 262 12.39 -17.10 -28.61
N ARG A 263 11.29 -16.60 -29.18
CA ARG A 263 10.59 -17.28 -30.29
C ARG A 263 11.54 -17.49 -31.47
N ARG A 264 12.33 -16.48 -31.87
CA ARG A 264 13.33 -16.59 -32.94
C ARG A 264 14.41 -17.61 -32.60
N GLN A 265 14.90 -17.62 -31.36
CA GLN A 265 15.87 -18.60 -30.88
C GLN A 265 15.29 -20.02 -30.91
N ASP A 266 14.08 -20.22 -30.41
CA ASP A 266 13.40 -21.52 -30.39
C ASP A 266 13.18 -22.05 -31.81
N GLU A 267 12.79 -21.20 -32.77
CA GLU A 267 12.65 -21.55 -34.20
C GLU A 267 14.02 -21.95 -34.81
N GLU A 268 15.10 -21.27 -34.42
CA GLU A 268 16.45 -21.62 -34.92
C GLU A 268 16.92 -22.93 -34.31
N VAL A 269 16.75 -23.12 -33.01
CA VAL A 269 17.06 -24.38 -32.30
C VAL A 269 16.28 -25.54 -32.94
N GLN A 270 14.99 -25.37 -33.16
CA GLN A 270 14.16 -26.40 -33.79
C GLN A 270 14.67 -26.78 -35.20
N ARG A 271 15.04 -25.80 -36.06
CA ARG A 271 15.63 -26.06 -37.39
C ARG A 271 16.93 -26.85 -37.29
N VAL A 272 17.76 -26.53 -36.31
CA VAL A 272 19.04 -27.25 -36.10
C VAL A 272 18.79 -28.66 -35.58
N GLU A 273 17.82 -28.86 -34.66
CA GLU A 273 17.41 -30.16 -34.17
C GLU A 273 16.81 -31.05 -35.28
N GLU A 274 15.94 -30.47 -36.13
CA GLU A 274 15.39 -31.17 -37.30
C GLU A 274 16.52 -31.60 -38.29
N PHE A 275 17.52 -30.73 -38.51
CA PHE A 275 18.68 -31.08 -39.33
C PHE A 275 19.48 -32.26 -38.73
N ILE A 276 19.76 -32.19 -37.40
CA ILE A 276 20.46 -33.26 -36.69
C ILE A 276 19.67 -34.56 -36.78
N SER A 277 18.36 -34.54 -36.52
CA SER A 277 17.48 -35.72 -36.61
C SER A 277 17.49 -36.35 -37.99
N ARG A 278 17.36 -35.52 -39.04
CA ARG A 278 17.31 -36.01 -40.46
C ARG A 278 18.64 -36.62 -40.90
N PHE A 279 19.79 -36.10 -40.47
CA PHE A 279 21.12 -36.49 -40.99
C PHE A 279 21.95 -37.29 -39.99
N ARG A 280 21.44 -37.63 -38.81
CA ARG A 280 22.18 -38.30 -37.71
C ARG A 280 22.85 -39.60 -38.12
N TYR A 281 22.23 -40.35 -39.04
CA TYR A 281 22.70 -41.66 -39.47
C TYR A 281 23.46 -41.64 -40.80
N GLN A 282 23.71 -40.48 -41.42
CA GLN A 282 24.44 -40.36 -42.66
C GLN A 282 25.93 -40.12 -42.43
N ALA A 283 26.78 -41.07 -42.75
CA ALA A 283 28.23 -40.99 -42.54
C ALA A 283 28.86 -39.77 -43.23
N THR A 284 28.39 -39.37 -44.42
CA THR A 284 28.90 -38.23 -45.19
C THR A 284 28.54 -36.88 -44.53
N LYS A 285 27.60 -36.82 -43.62
CA LYS A 285 27.15 -35.62 -42.90
C LYS A 285 27.59 -35.60 -41.44
N ALA A 286 28.30 -36.65 -40.95
CA ALA A 286 28.67 -36.80 -39.55
C ALA A 286 29.39 -35.58 -38.95
N ALA A 287 30.36 -35.02 -39.67
CA ALA A 287 31.10 -33.84 -39.23
C ALA A 287 30.20 -32.59 -39.09
N GLN A 288 29.26 -32.38 -40.02
CA GLN A 288 28.30 -31.28 -39.97
C GLN A 288 27.31 -31.44 -38.83
N VAL A 289 26.82 -32.67 -38.55
CA VAL A 289 25.93 -32.99 -37.43
C VAL A 289 26.64 -32.72 -36.10
N GLN A 290 27.90 -33.18 -35.94
CA GLN A 290 28.65 -32.90 -34.71
C GLN A 290 28.93 -31.41 -34.50
N SER A 291 29.22 -30.66 -35.55
CA SER A 291 29.36 -29.20 -35.47
C SER A 291 28.07 -28.52 -34.99
N ARG A 292 26.93 -28.97 -35.48
CA ARG A 292 25.61 -28.44 -35.10
C ARG A 292 25.23 -28.81 -33.66
N ILE A 293 25.56 -30.02 -33.18
CA ILE A 293 25.40 -30.43 -31.79
C ILE A 293 26.22 -29.51 -30.86
N LYS A 294 27.49 -29.32 -31.16
CA LYS A 294 28.38 -28.43 -30.41
C LYS A 294 27.92 -26.96 -30.44
N MET A 295 27.25 -26.53 -31.51
CA MET A 295 26.62 -25.21 -31.58
C MET A 295 25.44 -25.13 -30.62
N LEU A 296 24.53 -26.13 -30.57
CA LEU A 296 23.39 -26.19 -29.65
C LEU A 296 23.81 -26.24 -28.18
N GLU A 297 24.90 -26.98 -27.85
CA GLU A 297 25.45 -27.03 -26.49
C GLU A 297 25.96 -25.69 -25.98
N LYS A 298 26.31 -24.76 -26.88
CA LYS A 298 26.81 -23.41 -26.56
C LYS A 298 25.72 -22.35 -26.55
N VAL A 299 24.50 -22.69 -26.96
CA VAL A 299 23.39 -21.74 -26.99
C VAL A 299 22.84 -21.54 -25.59
N GLU A 300 23.06 -20.36 -25.03
CA GLU A 300 22.40 -19.92 -23.82
C GLU A 300 20.92 -19.65 -24.14
N ARG A 301 20.03 -20.36 -23.47
CA ARG A 301 18.58 -20.21 -23.70
C ARG A 301 18.08 -18.94 -23.05
N ILE A 302 17.35 -18.13 -23.81
CA ILE A 302 16.71 -16.91 -23.30
C ILE A 302 15.59 -17.30 -22.32
N GLU A 303 15.77 -16.93 -21.06
CA GLU A 303 14.73 -17.08 -20.05
C GLU A 303 13.78 -15.87 -20.12
N VAL A 304 12.50 -16.14 -20.21
CA VAL A 304 11.46 -15.12 -20.17
C VAL A 304 10.60 -15.39 -18.93
N PRO A 305 10.31 -14.36 -18.11
CA PRO A 305 9.39 -14.52 -17.00
C PRO A 305 8.04 -15.10 -17.45
N PRO A 306 7.42 -15.96 -16.65
CA PRO A 306 6.15 -16.55 -17.00
C PRO A 306 5.08 -15.49 -17.25
N GLU A 307 4.29 -15.68 -18.30
CA GLU A 307 3.21 -14.75 -18.63
C GLU A 307 2.10 -14.83 -17.60
N ARG A 308 1.74 -13.69 -17.04
CA ARG A 308 0.60 -13.57 -16.13
C ARG A 308 -0.65 -13.41 -16.97
N LYS A 309 -1.43 -14.47 -17.08
CA LYS A 309 -2.72 -14.42 -17.79
C LYS A 309 -3.70 -13.61 -16.94
N ARG A 310 -4.24 -12.53 -17.50
CA ARG A 310 -5.39 -11.84 -16.91
C ARG A 310 -6.56 -12.84 -16.88
N ILE A 311 -7.09 -13.09 -15.70
CA ILE A 311 -8.23 -13.99 -15.52
C ILE A 311 -9.47 -13.11 -15.35
N HIS A 312 -10.41 -13.21 -16.28
CA HIS A 312 -11.74 -12.67 -16.08
C HIS A 312 -12.48 -13.58 -15.10
N PHE A 313 -12.74 -13.03 -13.92
CA PHE A 313 -13.45 -13.74 -12.88
C PHE A 313 -14.95 -13.60 -13.08
N GLN A 314 -15.66 -14.74 -13.16
CA GLN A 314 -17.12 -14.75 -13.16
C GLN A 314 -17.62 -15.13 -11.76
N PHE A 315 -18.31 -14.20 -11.13
CA PHE A 315 -18.93 -14.47 -9.83
C PHE A 315 -20.05 -15.50 -9.94
N PRO A 316 -20.23 -16.38 -8.92
CA PRO A 316 -21.37 -17.26 -8.86
C PRO A 316 -22.66 -16.46 -8.88
N ALA A 317 -23.66 -16.96 -9.59
CA ALA A 317 -24.97 -16.31 -9.65
C ALA A 317 -25.60 -16.23 -8.25
N SER A 318 -26.03 -15.06 -7.85
CA SER A 318 -26.77 -14.81 -6.62
C SER A 318 -28.12 -14.14 -6.94
N ALA A 319 -29.11 -14.36 -6.07
CA ALA A 319 -30.40 -13.68 -6.17
C ALA A 319 -30.21 -12.16 -6.04
N ARG A 320 -31.00 -11.36 -6.76
CA ARG A 320 -30.95 -9.90 -6.64
C ARG A 320 -31.57 -9.48 -5.31
N SER A 321 -30.84 -8.66 -4.53
CA SER A 321 -31.39 -8.03 -3.31
C SER A 321 -32.49 -7.02 -3.61
N GLY A 322 -33.27 -6.64 -2.60
CA GLY A 322 -34.16 -5.49 -2.65
C GLY A 322 -33.40 -4.19 -2.97
N ARG A 323 -34.13 -3.06 -3.11
CA ARG A 323 -33.50 -1.74 -3.34
C ARG A 323 -32.65 -1.31 -2.14
N MET A 324 -33.21 -1.41 -0.93
CA MET A 324 -32.50 -1.20 0.32
C MET A 324 -31.73 -2.49 0.64
N VAL A 325 -30.43 -2.37 0.89
CA VAL A 325 -29.57 -3.47 1.32
C VAL A 325 -29.38 -3.44 2.82
N GLN A 326 -29.06 -2.27 3.36
CA GLN A 326 -28.80 -2.10 4.79
C GLN A 326 -29.16 -0.69 5.23
N GLU A 327 -29.73 -0.56 6.43
CA GLU A 327 -30.02 0.72 7.06
C GLU A 327 -29.60 0.69 8.52
N LEU A 328 -28.84 1.67 8.94
CA LEU A 328 -28.50 1.95 10.34
C LEU A 328 -29.21 3.23 10.75
N LYS A 329 -29.91 3.22 11.91
CA LYS A 329 -30.63 4.38 12.46
C LYS A 329 -30.16 4.66 13.88
N GLY A 330 -29.56 5.83 14.09
CA GLY A 330 -29.13 6.30 15.40
C GLY A 330 -28.19 5.34 16.12
N VAL A 331 -27.39 4.59 15.40
CA VAL A 331 -26.56 3.50 15.95
C VAL A 331 -25.48 4.05 16.85
N ARG A 332 -25.36 3.51 18.06
CA ARG A 332 -24.27 3.78 19.00
C ARG A 332 -23.50 2.50 19.32
N LYS A 333 -22.18 2.63 19.44
CA LYS A 333 -21.28 1.56 19.88
C LYS A 333 -20.16 2.11 20.75
N ALA A 334 -19.95 1.45 21.90
CA ALA A 334 -18.89 1.80 22.83
C ALA A 334 -18.25 0.54 23.42
N TYR A 335 -17.02 0.66 23.86
CA TYR A 335 -16.25 -0.42 24.46
C TYR A 335 -15.72 -0.01 25.84
N GLY A 336 -15.57 -0.96 26.77
CA GLY A 336 -14.90 -0.76 28.05
C GLY A 336 -15.79 -0.35 29.22
N GLY A 337 -17.11 -0.36 29.06
CA GLY A 337 -18.10 -0.04 30.11
C GLY A 337 -18.37 -1.22 31.06
N GLY A 338 -17.34 -1.73 31.76
CA GLY A 338 -17.51 -2.61 32.92
C GLY A 338 -18.06 -1.81 34.13
N ALA A 339 -17.77 -2.23 35.35
CA ALA A 339 -18.26 -1.61 36.58
C ALA A 339 -17.94 -0.10 36.82
N GLU A 340 -17.13 0.52 35.96
CA GLU A 340 -16.80 1.96 36.00
C GLU A 340 -17.19 2.68 34.71
N PRO A 341 -18.28 3.47 34.70
CA PRO A 341 -18.71 4.24 33.51
C PRO A 341 -17.69 5.29 33.01
N ALA A 342 -16.70 5.65 33.80
CA ALA A 342 -15.67 6.62 33.44
C ALA A 342 -14.64 6.11 32.41
N ARG A 343 -14.66 4.82 32.04
CA ARG A 343 -13.75 4.21 31.04
C ARG A 343 -14.45 3.79 29.75
N GLU A 344 -15.69 4.20 29.53
CA GLU A 344 -16.41 3.89 28.31
C GLU A 344 -15.83 4.69 27.13
N LYS A 345 -15.20 4.00 26.16
CA LYS A 345 -14.74 4.60 24.91
C LYS A 345 -15.86 4.49 23.86
N VAL A 346 -16.57 5.59 23.62
CA VAL A 346 -17.57 5.67 22.54
C VAL A 346 -16.83 5.71 21.20
N VAL A 347 -17.09 4.72 20.35
CA VAL A 347 -16.47 4.59 19.02
C VAL A 347 -17.39 5.19 17.96
N LEU A 348 -18.70 4.94 18.04
CA LEU A 348 -19.70 5.48 17.15
C LEU A 348 -20.89 6.01 17.98
N ASP A 349 -21.41 7.18 17.63
CA ASP A 349 -22.54 7.82 18.30
C ASP A 349 -23.54 8.38 17.30
N LYS A 350 -24.79 7.88 17.36
CA LYS A 350 -25.93 8.30 16.53
C LYS A 350 -25.60 8.27 15.02
N VAL A 351 -25.05 7.17 14.56
CA VAL A 351 -24.74 6.98 13.14
C VAL A 351 -25.98 6.57 12.37
N ASP A 352 -26.30 7.35 11.33
CA ASP A 352 -27.31 7.04 10.33
C ASP A 352 -26.62 6.73 9.00
N LEU A 353 -26.88 5.54 8.43
CA LEU A 353 -26.31 5.12 7.16
C LEU A 353 -27.35 4.33 6.36
N HIS A 354 -27.56 4.72 5.10
CA HIS A 354 -28.49 4.04 4.20
C HIS A 354 -27.71 3.54 2.96
N ILE A 355 -27.81 2.22 2.70
CA ILE A 355 -27.07 1.53 1.65
C ILE A 355 -28.07 0.94 0.67
N GLU A 356 -27.95 1.32 -0.60
CA GLU A 356 -28.78 0.83 -1.69
C GLU A 356 -28.04 -0.25 -2.51
N ARG A 357 -28.82 -1.04 -3.23
CA ARG A 357 -28.28 -2.05 -4.14
C ARG A 357 -27.43 -1.41 -5.22
N GLY A 358 -26.22 -1.98 -5.44
CA GLY A 358 -25.25 -1.52 -6.43
C GLY A 358 -24.36 -0.38 -5.93
N ASP A 359 -24.52 0.07 -4.67
CA ASP A 359 -23.61 1.01 -4.06
C ASP A 359 -22.21 0.40 -3.93
N ARG A 360 -21.19 1.22 -4.19
CA ARG A 360 -19.79 0.90 -3.97
C ARG A 360 -19.21 1.92 -3.00
N ILE A 361 -19.18 1.54 -1.73
CA ILE A 361 -18.86 2.45 -0.61
C ILE A 361 -17.48 2.11 -0.06
N ALA A 362 -16.57 3.10 -0.05
CA ALA A 362 -15.33 2.99 0.69
C ALA A 362 -15.46 3.69 2.05
N LEU A 363 -15.09 2.99 3.13
CA LEU A 363 -14.96 3.57 4.46
C LEU A 363 -13.53 4.09 4.64
N VAL A 364 -13.39 5.38 4.90
CA VAL A 364 -12.11 6.07 5.10
C VAL A 364 -12.06 6.74 6.46
N GLY A 365 -10.88 6.97 7.00
CA GLY A 365 -10.66 7.65 8.29
C GLY A 365 -9.44 7.12 9.00
N PRO A 366 -9.00 7.77 10.09
CA PRO A 366 -7.80 7.39 10.84
C PRO A 366 -7.90 5.99 11.44
N ASN A 367 -6.77 5.41 11.80
CA ASN A 367 -6.75 4.12 12.47
C ASN A 367 -7.34 4.25 13.88
N GLY A 368 -8.18 3.26 14.25
CA GLY A 368 -8.92 3.30 15.52
C GLY A 368 -10.19 4.16 15.52
N ALA A 369 -10.56 4.77 14.37
CA ALA A 369 -11.78 5.57 14.24
C ALA A 369 -13.09 4.75 14.27
N GLY A 370 -13.01 3.41 14.22
CA GLY A 370 -14.18 2.54 14.27
C GLY A 370 -14.63 1.96 12.94
N LYS A 371 -13.78 2.00 11.88
CA LYS A 371 -14.09 1.43 10.56
C LYS A 371 -14.47 -0.06 10.65
N SER A 372 -13.61 -0.87 11.26
CA SER A 372 -13.86 -2.32 11.44
C SER A 372 -15.04 -2.60 12.38
N THR A 373 -15.29 -1.74 13.38
CA THR A 373 -16.48 -1.81 14.23
C THR A 373 -17.75 -1.58 13.40
N LEU A 374 -17.75 -0.57 12.53
CA LEU A 374 -18.86 -0.31 11.62
C LEU A 374 -19.08 -1.48 10.66
N MET A 375 -18.00 -2.07 10.12
CA MET A 375 -18.08 -3.26 9.26
C MET A 375 -18.70 -4.47 9.99
N ARG A 376 -18.28 -4.75 11.22
CA ARG A 376 -18.88 -5.83 12.05
C ARG A 376 -20.33 -5.58 12.38
N MET A 377 -20.72 -4.34 12.62
CA MET A 377 -22.15 -4.02 12.81
C MET A 377 -22.95 -4.18 11.52
N LEU A 378 -22.40 -3.75 10.37
CA LEU A 378 -23.05 -3.96 9.07
C LEU A 378 -23.18 -5.45 8.74
N SER A 379 -22.16 -6.27 9.04
CA SER A 379 -22.22 -7.73 8.84
C SER A 379 -23.19 -8.44 9.78
N GLY A 380 -23.51 -7.84 10.93
CA GLY A 380 -24.31 -8.45 11.98
C GLY A 380 -23.52 -9.34 12.94
N GLU A 381 -22.18 -9.41 12.80
CA GLU A 381 -21.32 -10.10 13.77
C GLU A 381 -21.35 -9.42 15.14
N GLU A 382 -21.54 -8.10 15.16
CA GLU A 382 -21.59 -7.31 16.39
C GLU A 382 -22.85 -6.45 16.41
N PRO A 383 -23.75 -6.61 17.41
CA PRO A 383 -24.94 -5.78 17.54
C PRO A 383 -24.57 -4.37 18.04
N PRO A 384 -25.33 -3.33 17.64
CA PRO A 384 -25.21 -2.00 18.22
C PRO A 384 -25.68 -2.00 19.69
N ASP A 385 -25.10 -1.10 20.50
CA ASP A 385 -25.51 -0.93 21.90
C ASP A 385 -26.82 -0.10 22.01
N ALA A 386 -27.07 0.78 21.02
CA ALA A 386 -28.32 1.51 20.84
C ALA A 386 -28.55 1.81 19.36
N GLY A 387 -29.82 2.12 19.01
CA GLY A 387 -30.24 2.32 17.62
C GLY A 387 -30.69 1.02 16.96
N GLU A 388 -30.96 1.07 15.67
CA GLU A 388 -31.52 -0.05 14.90
C GLU A 388 -30.64 -0.38 13.68
N ARG A 389 -30.47 -1.69 13.43
CA ARG A 389 -29.89 -2.26 12.20
C ARG A 389 -30.97 -3.00 11.43
N ASN A 390 -31.33 -2.50 10.28
CA ASN A 390 -32.33 -3.08 9.40
C ASN A 390 -31.69 -3.65 8.14
N GLU A 391 -31.89 -4.97 7.90
CA GLU A 391 -31.42 -5.65 6.72
C GLU A 391 -32.50 -5.72 5.66
N GLY A 392 -32.13 -5.52 4.39
CA GLY A 392 -33.02 -5.53 3.26
C GLY A 392 -33.50 -6.93 2.87
N HIS A 393 -34.50 -6.98 1.99
CA HIS A 393 -35.06 -8.25 1.50
C HIS A 393 -34.07 -8.98 0.57
N GLN A 394 -33.91 -10.28 0.76
CA GLN A 394 -33.03 -11.16 -0.03
C GLN A 394 -31.57 -10.72 -0.07
N VAL A 395 -31.07 -10.10 0.97
CA VAL A 395 -29.64 -9.79 1.09
C VAL A 395 -28.89 -11.07 1.45
N VAL A 396 -27.90 -11.41 0.63
CA VAL A 396 -26.94 -12.49 0.88
C VAL A 396 -25.57 -11.83 1.03
N MET A 397 -25.22 -11.60 2.30
CA MET A 397 -24.04 -10.85 2.66
C MET A 397 -22.85 -11.77 2.92
N GLN A 398 -21.67 -11.36 2.47
CA GLN A 398 -20.41 -11.97 2.84
C GLN A 398 -19.49 -10.93 3.46
N TYR A 399 -18.88 -11.27 4.58
CA TYR A 399 -17.93 -10.43 5.27
C TYR A 399 -16.53 -11.06 5.24
N PHE A 400 -15.57 -10.30 4.74
CA PHE A 400 -14.14 -10.60 4.77
C PHE A 400 -13.51 -9.76 5.88
N ALA A 401 -13.29 -10.40 7.02
CA ALA A 401 -12.68 -9.77 8.19
C ALA A 401 -11.16 -9.64 8.00
N GLN A 402 -10.54 -8.72 8.71
CA GLN A 402 -9.10 -8.49 8.66
C GLN A 402 -8.27 -9.73 9.02
N ASP A 403 -8.80 -10.62 9.87
CA ASP A 403 -8.19 -11.88 10.32
C ASP A 403 -8.64 -13.11 9.51
N GLU A 404 -9.37 -12.95 8.40
CA GLU A 404 -9.94 -14.06 7.60
C GLU A 404 -8.88 -15.07 7.13
N ALA A 405 -7.66 -14.60 6.86
CA ALA A 405 -6.54 -15.47 6.49
C ALA A 405 -6.12 -16.43 7.62
N THR A 406 -6.34 -16.06 8.87
CA THR A 406 -6.04 -16.91 10.04
C THR A 406 -7.14 -17.93 10.35
N ARG A 407 -8.35 -17.69 9.81
CA ARG A 407 -9.51 -18.59 9.97
C ARG A 407 -9.54 -19.74 8.97
N LEU A 408 -8.53 -19.83 8.08
CA LEU A 408 -8.39 -20.96 7.16
C LEU A 408 -8.06 -22.23 7.93
N ASP A 409 -8.70 -23.36 7.55
CA ASP A 409 -8.37 -24.66 8.14
C ASP A 409 -6.95 -25.08 7.73
N PRO A 410 -6.01 -25.20 8.67
CA PRO A 410 -4.62 -25.52 8.38
C PRO A 410 -4.41 -26.95 7.83
N ALA A 411 -5.38 -27.84 8.00
CA ALA A 411 -5.30 -29.23 7.56
C ALA A 411 -5.62 -29.41 6.07
N LEU A 412 -6.43 -28.51 5.50
CA LEU A 412 -6.86 -28.56 4.11
C LEU A 412 -5.78 -28.10 3.15
N THR A 413 -5.76 -28.69 1.97
CA THR A 413 -4.94 -28.18 0.85
C THR A 413 -5.54 -26.90 0.27
N VAL A 414 -4.74 -26.16 -0.51
CA VAL A 414 -5.19 -24.96 -1.24
C VAL A 414 -6.43 -25.27 -2.09
N TYR A 415 -6.43 -26.39 -2.81
CA TYR A 415 -7.56 -26.83 -3.64
C TYR A 415 -8.79 -27.17 -2.79
N GLU A 416 -8.62 -27.95 -1.74
CA GLU A 416 -9.72 -28.35 -0.84
C GLU A 416 -10.35 -27.15 -0.15
N THR A 417 -9.54 -26.15 0.25
CA THR A 417 -10.02 -24.90 0.86
C THR A 417 -10.96 -24.12 -0.06
N LEU A 418 -10.70 -24.11 -1.38
CA LEU A 418 -11.57 -23.46 -2.34
C LEU A 418 -12.79 -24.32 -2.70
N SER A 419 -12.61 -25.64 -2.81
CA SER A 419 -13.71 -26.56 -3.15
C SER A 419 -14.70 -26.70 -1.99
N ALA A 420 -14.24 -26.60 -0.74
CA ALA A 420 -15.09 -26.63 0.43
C ALA A 420 -16.00 -25.41 0.51
N GLY A 421 -17.28 -25.59 0.20
CA GLY A 421 -18.31 -24.54 0.21
C GLY A 421 -18.48 -23.75 -1.08
N SER A 422 -17.79 -24.13 -2.16
CA SER A 422 -18.04 -23.59 -3.49
C SER A 422 -19.19 -24.35 -4.20
N PRO A 423 -20.03 -23.65 -4.98
CA PRO A 423 -21.04 -24.32 -5.80
C PRO A 423 -20.38 -25.30 -6.78
N ASN A 424 -21.01 -26.45 -7.04
CA ASN A 424 -20.49 -27.46 -7.96
C ASN A 424 -20.21 -26.90 -9.38
N THR A 425 -20.93 -25.86 -9.78
CA THR A 425 -20.72 -25.16 -11.05
C THR A 425 -19.39 -24.43 -11.14
N MET A 426 -18.82 -24.04 -10.00
CA MET A 426 -17.55 -23.30 -9.93
C MET A 426 -16.33 -24.22 -9.77
N VAL A 427 -16.51 -25.49 -9.42
CA VAL A 427 -15.40 -26.45 -9.21
C VAL A 427 -14.47 -26.54 -10.43
N PRO A 428 -14.96 -26.59 -11.70
CA PRO A 428 -14.09 -26.60 -12.87
C PRO A 428 -13.22 -25.34 -13.02
N ALA A 429 -13.69 -24.18 -12.49
CA ALA A 429 -12.99 -22.90 -12.58
C ALA A 429 -11.92 -22.71 -11.49
N ILE A 430 -11.93 -23.52 -10.41
CA ILE A 430 -11.04 -23.37 -9.24
C ILE A 430 -9.58 -23.29 -9.64
N ARG A 431 -9.10 -24.16 -10.53
CA ARG A 431 -7.69 -24.17 -10.96
C ARG A 431 -7.29 -22.89 -11.69
N ASN A 432 -8.20 -22.34 -12.51
CA ASN A 432 -7.96 -21.08 -13.22
C ASN A 432 -7.91 -19.91 -12.22
N ILE A 433 -8.80 -19.92 -11.24
CA ILE A 433 -8.85 -18.92 -10.18
C ILE A 433 -7.57 -18.97 -9.33
N LEU A 434 -7.15 -20.17 -8.92
CA LEU A 434 -5.89 -20.37 -8.21
C LEU A 434 -4.69 -19.87 -9.02
N GLY A 435 -4.66 -20.15 -10.33
CA GLY A 435 -3.64 -19.62 -11.23
C GLY A 435 -3.61 -18.07 -11.26
N GLY A 436 -4.79 -17.41 -11.21
CA GLY A 436 -4.91 -15.96 -11.11
C GLY A 436 -4.34 -15.38 -9.82
N PHE A 437 -4.55 -16.10 -8.73
CA PHE A 437 -3.98 -15.75 -7.44
C PHE A 437 -2.55 -16.31 -7.23
N LEU A 438 -1.84 -16.63 -8.32
CA LEU A 438 -0.44 -17.05 -8.34
C LEU A 438 -0.17 -18.40 -7.63
N PHE A 439 -1.18 -19.27 -7.52
CA PHE A 439 -0.98 -20.67 -7.13
C PHE A 439 -0.85 -21.53 -8.39
N SER A 440 0.33 -22.06 -8.66
CA SER A 440 0.63 -22.84 -9.86
C SER A 440 1.27 -24.19 -9.54
N GLY A 441 1.09 -25.14 -10.45
CA GLY A 441 1.72 -26.46 -10.33
C GLY A 441 1.37 -27.16 -9.02
N ASP A 442 2.39 -27.51 -8.25
CA ASP A 442 2.28 -28.24 -7.00
C ASP A 442 1.78 -27.42 -5.81
N ASP A 443 1.75 -26.08 -5.94
CA ASP A 443 1.26 -25.20 -4.87
C ASP A 443 -0.20 -25.49 -4.52
N VAL A 444 -0.98 -25.98 -5.48
CA VAL A 444 -2.39 -26.33 -5.33
C VAL A 444 -2.61 -27.45 -4.30
N TYR A 445 -1.61 -28.31 -4.11
CA TYR A 445 -1.65 -29.44 -3.17
C TYR A 445 -0.98 -29.13 -1.82
N LYS A 446 -0.38 -27.95 -1.66
CA LYS A 446 0.17 -27.53 -0.36
C LYS A 446 -0.95 -27.33 0.65
N LYS A 447 -0.69 -27.70 1.92
CA LYS A 447 -1.61 -27.44 3.02
C LYS A 447 -1.58 -25.96 3.40
N ALA A 448 -2.73 -25.42 3.83
CA ALA A 448 -2.83 -24.03 4.28
C ALA A 448 -1.89 -23.69 5.45
N ALA A 449 -1.52 -24.67 6.26
CA ALA A 449 -0.54 -24.51 7.35
C ALA A 449 0.86 -24.10 6.88
N VAL A 450 1.28 -24.51 5.67
CA VAL A 450 2.64 -24.29 5.14
C VAL A 450 2.74 -22.97 4.37
N LEU A 451 1.61 -22.34 4.07
CA LEU A 451 1.55 -21.10 3.29
C LEU A 451 2.09 -19.92 4.10
N SER A 452 2.78 -19.01 3.41
CA SER A 452 3.13 -17.68 3.94
C SER A 452 1.89 -16.85 4.25
N GLY A 453 2.03 -15.78 5.05
CA GLY A 453 0.92 -14.87 5.37
C GLY A 453 0.24 -14.32 4.11
N GLY A 454 1.02 -13.84 3.14
CA GLY A 454 0.48 -13.33 1.88
C GLY A 454 -0.21 -14.40 1.03
N GLU A 455 0.31 -15.63 0.99
CA GLU A 455 -0.35 -16.75 0.30
C GLU A 455 -1.67 -17.12 0.98
N ARG A 456 -1.73 -17.11 2.31
CA ARG A 456 -2.98 -17.33 3.05
C ARG A 456 -4.02 -16.26 2.76
N THR A 457 -3.62 -14.99 2.70
CA THR A 457 -4.53 -13.89 2.36
C THR A 457 -5.07 -14.06 0.94
N ARG A 458 -4.21 -14.39 -0.06
CA ARG A 458 -4.64 -14.68 -1.43
C ARG A 458 -5.65 -15.84 -1.50
N LEU A 459 -5.39 -16.90 -0.74
CA LEU A 459 -6.30 -18.06 -0.69
C LEU A 459 -7.64 -17.71 -0.05
N ALA A 460 -7.65 -16.93 1.03
CA ALA A 460 -8.86 -16.46 1.70
C ALA A 460 -9.71 -15.57 0.79
N VAL A 461 -9.08 -14.65 0.05
CA VAL A 461 -9.74 -13.81 -0.95
C VAL A 461 -10.34 -14.66 -2.08
N ALA A 462 -9.57 -15.60 -2.64
CA ALA A 462 -10.07 -16.50 -3.69
C ALA A 462 -11.28 -17.34 -3.20
N ARG A 463 -11.25 -17.82 -1.95
CA ARG A 463 -12.35 -18.54 -1.32
C ARG A 463 -13.61 -17.68 -1.20
N MET A 464 -13.46 -16.43 -0.79
CA MET A 464 -14.57 -15.49 -0.69
C MET A 464 -15.24 -15.27 -2.05
N LEU A 465 -14.47 -15.02 -3.11
CA LEU A 465 -15.01 -14.73 -4.45
C LEU A 465 -15.80 -15.90 -5.05
N LEU A 466 -15.55 -17.13 -4.60
CA LEU A 466 -16.26 -18.33 -5.06
C LEU A 466 -17.61 -18.57 -4.39
N ARG A 467 -17.92 -17.86 -3.31
CA ARG A 467 -19.20 -18.01 -2.61
C ARG A 467 -20.27 -17.09 -3.20
N PRO A 468 -21.51 -17.57 -3.44
CA PRO A 468 -22.58 -16.74 -3.94
C PRO A 468 -22.93 -15.64 -2.92
N SER A 469 -22.89 -14.39 -3.36
CA SER A 469 -23.31 -13.23 -2.55
C SER A 469 -23.82 -12.11 -3.45
N ASN A 470 -24.69 -11.25 -2.94
CA ASN A 470 -25.12 -10.03 -3.62
C ASN A 470 -24.66 -8.76 -2.88
N THR A 471 -24.00 -8.94 -1.72
CA THR A 471 -23.41 -7.88 -0.91
C THR A 471 -22.09 -8.35 -0.34
N LEU A 472 -21.00 -7.61 -0.61
CA LEU A 472 -19.67 -7.89 -0.10
C LEU A 472 -19.24 -6.79 0.87
N LEU A 473 -18.78 -7.21 2.03
CA LEU A 473 -18.12 -6.39 3.04
C LEU A 473 -16.67 -6.81 3.12
N LEU A 474 -15.73 -5.90 2.85
CA LEU A 474 -14.29 -6.20 2.80
C LEU A 474 -13.53 -5.29 3.76
N ASP A 475 -12.91 -5.88 4.79
CA ASP A 475 -12.08 -5.14 5.75
C ASP A 475 -10.60 -5.37 5.45
N GLU A 476 -9.96 -4.35 4.84
CA GLU A 476 -8.54 -4.35 4.42
C GLU A 476 -8.12 -5.55 3.55
N PRO A 477 -8.85 -5.86 2.45
CA PRO A 477 -8.57 -7.05 1.64
C PRO A 477 -7.25 -6.95 0.86
N THR A 478 -6.67 -5.75 0.77
CA THR A 478 -5.44 -5.46 0.03
C THR A 478 -4.17 -5.64 0.87
N ASN A 479 -4.29 -5.83 2.19
CA ASN A 479 -3.15 -6.00 3.08
C ASN A 479 -2.40 -7.30 2.77
N HIS A 480 -1.07 -7.24 2.75
CA HIS A 480 -0.18 -8.36 2.43
C HIS A 480 -0.32 -8.92 1.00
N LEU A 481 -1.10 -8.28 0.13
CA LEU A 481 -1.15 -8.63 -1.28
C LEU A 481 -0.07 -7.88 -2.07
N ASP A 482 0.61 -8.60 -2.96
CA ASP A 482 1.48 -7.98 -3.94
C ASP A 482 0.67 -7.21 -5.01
N ILE A 483 1.34 -6.35 -5.75
CA ILE A 483 0.70 -5.47 -6.74
C ILE A 483 -0.13 -6.29 -7.76
N ASP A 484 0.37 -7.45 -8.16
CA ASP A 484 -0.32 -8.29 -9.14
C ASP A 484 -1.58 -8.95 -8.57
N SER A 485 -1.53 -9.42 -7.33
CA SER A 485 -2.70 -9.99 -6.64
C SER A 485 -3.74 -8.91 -6.33
N LYS A 486 -3.31 -7.68 -6.03
CA LYS A 486 -4.21 -6.53 -5.89
C LYS A 486 -4.93 -6.20 -7.19
N GLU A 487 -4.25 -6.28 -8.36
CA GLU A 487 -4.89 -6.08 -9.65
C GLU A 487 -5.92 -7.15 -9.97
N VAL A 488 -5.61 -8.42 -9.73
CA VAL A 488 -6.57 -9.52 -9.91
C VAL A 488 -7.81 -9.31 -9.06
N LEU A 489 -7.63 -8.93 -7.79
CA LEU A 489 -8.75 -8.62 -6.89
C LEU A 489 -9.56 -7.41 -7.39
N LEU A 490 -8.87 -6.36 -7.81
CA LEU A 490 -9.49 -5.14 -8.32
C LEU A 490 -10.33 -5.41 -9.56
N ASP A 491 -9.76 -6.13 -10.55
CA ASP A 491 -10.47 -6.50 -11.78
C ASP A 491 -11.70 -7.37 -11.46
N ALA A 492 -11.55 -8.35 -10.54
CA ALA A 492 -12.66 -9.16 -10.09
C ALA A 492 -13.77 -8.31 -9.46
N LEU A 493 -13.43 -7.41 -8.52
CA LEU A 493 -14.41 -6.55 -7.85
C LEU A 493 -15.00 -5.48 -8.77
N ALA A 494 -14.29 -5.04 -9.80
CA ALA A 494 -14.83 -4.15 -10.83
C ALA A 494 -15.96 -4.80 -11.60
N ASP A 495 -15.85 -6.10 -11.89
CA ASP A 495 -16.87 -6.90 -12.57
C ASP A 495 -18.00 -7.37 -11.63
N TYR A 496 -17.86 -7.17 -10.32
CA TYR A 496 -18.90 -7.57 -9.36
C TYR A 496 -20.16 -6.72 -9.50
N GLY A 497 -21.26 -7.35 -9.83
CA GLY A 497 -22.55 -6.69 -10.08
C GLY A 497 -23.41 -6.44 -8.84
N GLY A 498 -22.93 -6.77 -7.63
CA GLY A 498 -23.61 -6.57 -6.34
C GLY A 498 -23.26 -5.26 -5.66
N THR A 499 -23.63 -5.16 -4.39
CA THR A 499 -23.29 -4.04 -3.47
C THR A 499 -21.94 -4.31 -2.83
N LEU A 500 -21.06 -3.32 -2.80
CA LEU A 500 -19.71 -3.44 -2.26
C LEU A 500 -19.46 -2.36 -1.20
N ILE A 501 -19.07 -2.80 -0.01
CA ILE A 501 -18.66 -1.90 1.09
C ILE A 501 -17.27 -2.37 1.51
N PHE A 502 -16.30 -1.47 1.54
CA PHE A 502 -14.93 -1.87 1.85
C PHE A 502 -14.15 -0.82 2.62
N VAL A 503 -13.23 -1.30 3.42
CA VAL A 503 -12.16 -0.52 4.04
C VAL A 503 -10.90 -0.82 3.26
N SER A 504 -10.21 0.19 2.79
CA SER A 504 -8.87 0.03 2.24
C SER A 504 -8.05 1.30 2.44
N HIS A 505 -6.78 1.12 2.75
CA HIS A 505 -5.78 2.17 2.77
C HIS A 505 -5.04 2.30 1.44
N ASP A 506 -5.37 1.48 0.45
CA ASP A 506 -4.83 1.57 -0.91
C ASP A 506 -5.64 2.59 -1.73
N ARG A 507 -5.03 3.75 -2.01
CA ARG A 507 -5.67 4.85 -2.74
C ARG A 507 -6.12 4.42 -4.14
N TYR A 508 -5.29 3.63 -4.86
CA TYR A 508 -5.62 3.15 -6.19
C TYR A 508 -6.88 2.26 -6.17
N PHE A 509 -6.97 1.40 -5.15
CA PHE A 509 -8.12 0.52 -4.94
C PHE A 509 -9.40 1.32 -4.64
N VAL A 510 -9.30 2.35 -3.80
CA VAL A 510 -10.44 3.21 -3.47
C VAL A 510 -10.91 3.99 -4.69
N GLU A 511 -10.02 4.61 -5.45
CA GLU A 511 -10.37 5.40 -6.64
C GLU A 511 -11.02 4.59 -7.75
N ARG A 512 -10.58 3.36 -7.94
CA ARG A 512 -11.09 2.48 -9.01
C ARG A 512 -12.46 1.86 -8.71
N LEU A 513 -12.79 1.66 -7.44
CA LEU A 513 -14.00 0.94 -7.03
C LEU A 513 -15.07 1.82 -6.42
N ALA A 514 -14.71 2.84 -5.63
CA ALA A 514 -15.68 3.60 -4.87
C ALA A 514 -16.48 4.57 -5.74
N THR A 515 -17.79 4.59 -5.52
CA THR A 515 -18.72 5.61 -6.05
C THR A 515 -19.24 6.53 -4.95
N LYS A 516 -19.06 6.11 -3.70
CA LYS A 516 -19.41 6.85 -2.49
C LYS A 516 -18.32 6.65 -1.45
N ILE A 517 -18.02 7.69 -0.68
CA ILE A 517 -17.07 7.65 0.43
C ILE A 517 -17.81 7.87 1.74
N VAL A 518 -17.53 7.07 2.74
CA VAL A 518 -18.02 7.30 4.11
C VAL A 518 -16.80 7.60 4.98
N GLU A 519 -16.70 8.84 5.46
CA GLU A 519 -15.68 9.24 6.42
C GLU A 519 -16.11 8.84 7.82
N VAL A 520 -15.31 7.99 8.47
CA VAL A 520 -15.52 7.53 9.85
C VAL A 520 -14.49 8.22 10.74
N GLY A 521 -14.98 9.00 11.71
CA GLY A 521 -14.13 9.72 12.65
C GLY A 521 -14.92 10.46 13.72
N HIS A 522 -14.30 10.73 14.86
CA HIS A 522 -14.89 11.48 15.98
C HIS A 522 -16.30 10.98 16.38
N GLY A 523 -16.50 9.66 16.36
CA GLY A 523 -17.77 9.03 16.68
C GLY A 523 -18.86 9.13 15.61
N ARG A 524 -18.55 9.64 14.42
CA ARG A 524 -19.53 9.86 13.33
C ARG A 524 -19.14 9.12 12.07
N ALA A 525 -20.12 8.88 11.21
CA ALA A 525 -19.92 8.40 9.85
C ALA A 525 -20.65 9.36 8.88
N VAL A 526 -19.89 10.00 8.00
CA VAL A 526 -20.40 11.03 7.07
C VAL A 526 -20.29 10.52 5.65
N LEU A 527 -21.39 10.48 4.91
CA LEU A 527 -21.46 10.03 3.52
C LEU A 527 -21.16 11.18 2.57
N TYR A 528 -20.20 10.96 1.68
CA TYR A 528 -19.86 11.84 0.55
C TYR A 528 -20.14 11.10 -0.76
N PRO A 529 -21.00 11.65 -1.63
CA PRO A 529 -21.20 11.09 -2.97
C PRO A 529 -20.01 11.46 -3.87
N GLY A 530 -19.55 10.51 -4.69
CA GLY A 530 -18.48 10.70 -5.64
C GLY A 530 -17.23 9.88 -5.36
N THR A 531 -16.17 10.15 -6.10
CA THR A 531 -14.86 9.48 -6.01
C THR A 531 -14.01 10.01 -4.84
N TYR A 532 -12.90 9.36 -4.57
CA TYR A 532 -11.98 9.79 -3.52
C TYR A 532 -11.37 11.19 -3.79
N GLU A 533 -11.11 11.54 -5.04
CA GLU A 533 -10.66 12.89 -5.40
C GLU A 533 -11.73 13.96 -5.10
N ALA A 534 -13.00 13.66 -5.41
CA ALA A 534 -14.11 14.55 -5.10
C ALA A 534 -14.27 14.74 -3.57
N PHE A 535 -14.05 13.70 -2.78
CA PHE A 535 -14.03 13.76 -1.32
C PHE A 535 -12.90 14.67 -0.81
N LEU A 536 -11.67 14.50 -1.28
CA LEU A 536 -10.53 15.34 -0.88
C LEU A 536 -10.78 16.81 -1.23
N TRP A 537 -11.31 17.09 -2.41
CA TRP A 537 -11.67 18.44 -2.84
C TRP A 537 -12.74 19.05 -1.93
N SER A 538 -13.79 18.28 -1.58
CA SER A 538 -14.85 18.72 -0.67
C SER A 538 -14.31 19.03 0.74
N LYS A 539 -13.38 18.21 1.23
CA LYS A 539 -12.72 18.41 2.54
C LYS A 539 -11.86 19.67 2.55
N ALA A 540 -11.09 19.90 1.48
CA ALA A 540 -10.27 21.11 1.32
C ALA A 540 -11.11 22.40 1.30
N GLN A 541 -12.33 22.37 0.75
CA GLN A 541 -13.24 23.54 0.72
C GLN A 541 -14.11 23.69 1.99
N GLY A 542 -13.97 22.85 3.00
CA GLY A 542 -14.74 22.95 4.25
C GLY A 542 -16.25 22.67 4.09
N GLN A 543 -16.68 22.06 3.00
CA GLN A 543 -18.10 21.80 2.69
C GLN A 543 -18.65 20.50 3.26
N GLY A 544 -17.81 19.65 3.82
CA GLY A 544 -18.20 18.32 4.31
C GLY A 544 -19.30 18.29 5.37
N ALA A 545 -19.40 19.32 6.22
CA ALA A 545 -20.42 19.40 7.25
C ALA A 545 -21.79 19.93 6.75
N LYS A 546 -21.85 20.56 5.57
CA LYS A 546 -23.10 21.16 5.03
C LYS A 546 -23.93 20.21 4.17
N ALA A 547 -23.33 19.19 3.57
CA ALA A 547 -24.03 18.24 2.70
C ALA A 547 -25.06 17.36 3.44
N GLN A 548 -24.78 16.98 4.69
CA GLN A 548 -25.73 16.21 5.51
C GLN A 548 -26.99 17.00 5.92
N ILE A 549 -26.86 18.33 6.12
CA ILE A 549 -28.00 19.18 6.54
C ILE A 549 -28.99 19.40 5.38
N GLN A 550 -28.52 19.38 4.15
CA GLN A 550 -29.38 19.56 2.96
C GLN A 550 -30.08 18.25 2.55
N GLY A 551 -29.44 17.09 2.69
CA GLY A 551 -30.05 15.79 2.43
C GLY A 551 -31.21 15.46 3.39
N ALA A 552 -31.07 15.78 4.68
CA ALA A 552 -32.12 15.59 5.70
C ALA A 552 -33.31 16.53 5.50
N LYS A 553 -33.09 17.76 4.97
CA LYS A 553 -34.20 18.69 4.67
C LYS A 553 -34.94 18.33 3.37
N ALA A 554 -34.31 17.69 2.40
CA ALA A 554 -34.99 17.24 1.19
C ALA A 554 -35.87 16.00 1.39
N GLN A 555 -35.56 15.15 2.36
CA GLN A 555 -36.40 13.99 2.72
C GLN A 555 -37.56 14.32 3.68
N GLY A 556 -37.49 15.46 4.41
CA GLY A 556 -38.54 15.90 5.32
C GLY A 556 -39.67 16.70 4.68
N GLN A 557 -39.54 17.13 3.41
CA GLN A 557 -40.59 17.94 2.73
C GLN A 557 -41.47 17.16 1.75
N GLY A 558 -41.32 15.85 1.65
CA GLY A 558 -42.15 14.99 0.80
C GLY A 558 -43.45 14.46 1.36
N ALA A 559 -43.84 14.82 2.61
CA ALA A 559 -45.06 14.33 3.23
C ALA A 559 -45.79 15.46 4.00
N ASN A 560 -46.38 16.38 3.27
CA ASN A 560 -47.59 17.11 3.67
C ASN A 560 -47.87 18.25 2.67
N GLY A 561 -48.94 18.14 1.94
CA GLY A 561 -49.39 19.27 1.12
C GLY A 561 -50.36 18.94 0.01
N ALA A 562 -51.49 18.33 0.34
CA ALA A 562 -52.67 18.50 -0.48
C ALA A 562 -53.61 19.45 0.27
N TYR A 563 -54.14 20.43 -0.45
CA TYR A 563 -55.19 21.43 -0.21
C TYR A 563 -54.78 22.87 -0.06
N GLY A 564 -55.23 23.66 -1.04
CA GLY A 564 -55.49 25.09 -0.87
C GLY A 564 -55.13 25.95 -2.09
N ALA A 565 -56.13 26.18 -2.94
CA ALA A 565 -56.09 27.14 -4.06
C ALA A 565 -56.11 28.60 -3.57
N GLY A 566 -55.47 29.51 -4.33
CA GLY A 566 -55.74 30.95 -4.21
C GLY A 566 -54.61 31.87 -4.64
N GLY A 567 -54.71 32.38 -5.81
CA GLY A 567 -54.42 33.56 -6.52
C GLY A 567 -53.44 34.66 -6.02
N ALA A 568 -52.74 35.18 -6.96
CA ALA A 568 -52.46 36.59 -7.29
C ALA A 568 -50.98 36.95 -7.51
N LYS A 569 -50.72 37.30 -8.79
CA LYS A 569 -49.90 38.43 -9.31
C LYS A 569 -48.55 38.74 -8.72
N GLY A 570 -47.43 38.44 -9.42
CA GLY A 570 -46.73 39.37 -10.26
C GLY A 570 -45.84 40.40 -9.59
N VAL A 571 -44.56 40.31 -9.77
CA VAL A 571 -43.64 41.42 -10.11
C VAL A 571 -42.26 40.83 -10.41
N GLY A 572 -41.67 41.18 -11.54
CA GLY A 572 -40.40 40.69 -12.04
C GLY A 572 -39.20 41.34 -11.36
N ALA A 573 -38.12 40.62 -11.34
CA ALA A 573 -36.78 41.18 -11.17
C ALA A 573 -35.77 40.43 -12.03
N LYS A 574 -35.02 41.22 -12.74
CA LYS A 574 -34.07 40.97 -13.81
C LYS A 574 -32.92 40.03 -13.41
N GLY A 575 -32.49 39.25 -14.41
CA GLY A 575 -31.29 38.40 -14.35
C GLY A 575 -29.99 39.21 -14.23
N ALA A 576 -29.08 38.64 -13.49
CA ALA A 576 -27.66 38.94 -13.60
C ALA A 576 -26.98 37.65 -14.11
N GLN A 577 -26.59 37.67 -15.40
CA GLN A 577 -25.74 36.66 -16.04
C GLN A 577 -24.31 36.87 -15.54
N CYS A 578 -23.75 35.81 -14.96
CA CYS A 578 -22.32 35.74 -14.66
C CYS A 578 -21.56 35.27 -15.92
N GLN A 579 -20.65 36.11 -16.38
CA GLN A 579 -20.00 36.07 -17.70
C GLN A 579 -18.60 35.45 -17.63
N GLU A 580 -18.38 34.38 -16.86
CA GLU A 580 -17.05 33.76 -16.68
C GLU A 580 -16.93 32.25 -16.97
N CYS A 581 -17.94 31.62 -17.56
CA CYS A 581 -17.87 30.17 -17.86
C CYS A 581 -17.75 29.80 -19.34
N THR A 582 -17.40 30.72 -20.25
CA THR A 582 -17.36 30.43 -21.70
C THR A 582 -15.97 30.28 -22.30
N ASP A 583 -14.87 30.46 -21.55
CA ASP A 583 -13.52 30.55 -22.16
C ASP A 583 -12.69 29.24 -22.17
N VAL A 584 -13.18 28.17 -21.57
CA VAL A 584 -12.42 26.89 -21.50
C VAL A 584 -12.79 25.88 -22.60
N THR A 585 -13.95 26.05 -23.23
CA THR A 585 -14.42 25.13 -24.28
C THR A 585 -13.99 25.50 -25.71
N GLU A 586 -13.56 26.72 -25.93
CA GLU A 586 -13.14 27.17 -27.29
C GLU A 586 -11.65 26.86 -27.60
N LYS A 587 -10.81 26.69 -26.59
CA LYS A 587 -9.38 26.37 -26.78
C LYS A 587 -9.13 24.91 -27.19
N LYS A 588 -10.06 23.99 -26.96
CA LYS A 588 -9.94 22.55 -27.38
C LYS A 588 -10.43 22.27 -28.79
N ARG A 589 -11.12 23.21 -29.47
CA ARG A 589 -11.57 23.06 -30.87
C ARG A 589 -10.60 23.60 -31.93
N ARG A 590 -9.62 24.42 -31.57
CA ARG A 590 -8.66 25.00 -32.54
C ARG A 590 -7.38 24.17 -32.79
N VAL A 591 -7.19 23.06 -32.10
CA VAL A 591 -6.01 22.18 -32.31
C VAL A 591 -6.31 20.99 -33.26
N LYS A 592 -7.57 20.75 -33.64
CA LYS A 592 -7.95 19.60 -34.50
C LYS A 592 -8.14 19.92 -35.99
N THR A 593 -7.84 21.14 -36.48
CA THR A 593 -8.06 21.50 -37.88
C THR A 593 -6.83 22.08 -38.58
N ARG A 594 -5.61 21.69 -38.21
CA ARG A 594 -4.41 21.99 -39.00
C ARG A 594 -3.50 20.77 -39.06
N GLY A 595 -3.81 19.86 -39.91
CA GLY A 595 -3.01 18.65 -40.20
C GLY A 595 -3.62 17.88 -41.35
N GLY A 596 -3.80 18.51 -42.47
CA GLY A 596 -4.23 17.88 -43.71
C GLY A 596 -3.22 18.11 -44.82
N CYS A 597 -2.65 17.03 -45.32
CA CYS A 597 -2.13 16.79 -46.68
C CYS A 597 -1.05 17.70 -47.26
N ARG A 598 0.12 17.15 -47.42
CA ARG A 598 0.90 17.22 -48.69
C ARG A 598 1.85 16.02 -48.72
N GLY A 599 1.57 15.05 -49.61
CA GLY A 599 2.54 14.08 -50.07
C GLY A 599 3.54 14.71 -51.04
N PRO A 600 4.72 14.15 -51.23
CA PRO A 600 5.53 14.40 -52.43
C PRO A 600 5.46 13.20 -53.39
N GLU A 601 5.18 13.56 -54.64
CA GLU A 601 5.51 12.75 -55.84
C GLU A 601 7.02 12.91 -56.11
N GLY A 602 7.63 11.80 -56.62
CA GLY A 602 8.63 11.74 -57.67
C GLY A 602 10.09 11.99 -57.26
N ASP A 603 10.91 11.02 -57.21
CA ASP A 603 11.85 10.39 -58.17
C ASP A 603 12.59 9.20 -57.54
#